data_c9bc47c2c940b1f69aebcebae4cc5ed8
#
_entry.id   c9bc47c2c940b1f69aebcebae4cc5ed8
#
_cell.length_a   1.000
_cell.length_b   1.000
_cell.length_c   1.000
_cell.angle_alpha   90.00
_cell.angle_beta   90.00
_cell.angle_gamma   90.00
#
_symmetry.space_group_name_H-M   'P 1'
#
loop_
_entity.id
_entity.type
_entity.pdbx_description
1 polymer ?
#
loop_
_entity_poly.entity_id
_entity_poly.type
_entity_poly.pdbx_seq_one_letter_code
_entity_poly.pdbx_strand_id
1 'polypeptide(L)'
;SISSQFTYAKLRQVITGLKVLGFHTVVEAALGADMVLLSEARELAEKGFLTSSCCPAFVSYIKKNFPQMVEHISHNLSPMAMISKYIKDTTPGAKVVFIGPCTAKKAEILDEKVKPYVDSVLTFEELQALFDSKDMEITSLAEGVLDNASYFGRIFARCGGLSDSIKQSLKEQNIDFDLKGCACDGIDECRIALLKKSKNLSDVNFIEGMACTGGCIGGAGCLTHGEKNKAEVDKYGREALEKTITDAVSLL
;
A
#
# COMPACT_ATOMS: atom_id res chain seq x y z
N SER A 1 1.18 -0.29 -7.38
CA SER A 1 2.07 -1.44 -7.73
C SER A 1 1.64 -2.17 -8.99
N ILE A 2 0.36 -2.36 -9.24
CA ILE A 2 -0.14 -3.08 -10.43
C ILE A 2 0.35 -2.46 -11.75
N SER A 3 0.55 -1.14 -11.78
CA SER A 3 1.00 -0.38 -12.97
C SER A 3 2.36 -0.82 -13.53
N SER A 4 3.18 -1.49 -12.72
CA SER A 4 4.50 -1.97 -13.11
C SER A 4 4.55 -3.47 -13.45
N GLN A 5 3.41 -4.20 -13.40
CA GLN A 5 3.43 -5.65 -13.38
C GLN A 5 3.04 -6.30 -14.71
N PHE A 6 1.91 -5.94 -15.28
CA PHE A 6 1.41 -6.54 -16.52
C PHE A 6 1.99 -5.79 -17.74
N THR A 7 3.31 -5.87 -17.93
CA THR A 7 4.05 -5.05 -18.91
C THR A 7 3.70 -5.35 -20.38
N TYR A 8 3.04 -6.45 -20.65
CA TYR A 8 2.57 -6.85 -21.99
C TYR A 8 1.26 -6.18 -22.38
N ALA A 9 0.52 -5.58 -21.43
CA ALA A 9 -0.78 -4.96 -21.64
C ALA A 9 -0.83 -3.57 -21.01
N LYS A 10 -1.78 -2.74 -21.42
CA LYS A 10 -2.06 -1.48 -20.74
C LYS A 10 -2.78 -1.76 -19.43
N LEU A 11 -2.46 -1.00 -18.37
CA LEU A 11 -3.14 -1.15 -17.06
C LEU A 11 -4.67 -1.12 -17.22
N ARG A 12 -5.20 -0.24 -18.06
CA ARG A 12 -6.65 -0.10 -18.31
C ARG A 12 -7.27 -1.34 -18.96
N GLN A 13 -6.51 -2.12 -19.74
CA GLN A 13 -6.95 -3.41 -20.28
C GLN A 13 -6.98 -4.49 -19.19
N VAL A 14 -6.00 -4.48 -18.26
CA VAL A 14 -6.00 -5.37 -17.09
C VAL A 14 -7.24 -5.12 -16.22
N ILE A 15 -7.64 -3.86 -16.03
CA ILE A 15 -8.88 -3.51 -15.30
C ILE A 15 -10.12 -4.11 -15.97
N THR A 16 -10.19 -4.03 -17.29
CA THR A 16 -11.27 -4.70 -18.05
C THR A 16 -11.22 -6.22 -17.88
N GLY A 17 -10.02 -6.81 -17.91
CA GLY A 17 -9.81 -8.23 -17.64
C GLY A 17 -10.38 -8.67 -16.28
N LEU A 18 -10.17 -7.87 -15.23
CA LEU A 18 -10.79 -8.12 -13.92
C LEU A 18 -12.32 -8.15 -14.00
N LYS A 19 -12.93 -7.21 -14.71
CA LYS A 19 -14.40 -7.21 -14.91
C LYS A 19 -14.88 -8.44 -15.68
N VAL A 20 -14.14 -8.88 -16.69
CA VAL A 20 -14.45 -10.11 -17.45
C VAL A 20 -14.32 -11.36 -16.58
N LEU A 21 -13.39 -11.40 -15.62
CA LEU A 21 -13.32 -12.46 -14.59
C LEU A 21 -14.51 -12.47 -13.63
N GLY A 22 -15.36 -11.44 -13.64
CA GLY A 22 -16.56 -11.36 -12.81
C GLY A 22 -16.47 -10.39 -11.63
N PHE A 23 -15.41 -9.63 -11.50
CA PHE A 23 -15.36 -8.55 -10.50
C PHE A 23 -16.30 -7.42 -10.91
N HIS A 24 -17.30 -7.13 -10.09
CA HIS A 24 -18.29 -6.10 -10.36
C HIS A 24 -17.65 -4.69 -10.37
N THR A 25 -16.83 -4.41 -9.37
CA THR A 25 -16.16 -3.10 -9.18
C THR A 25 -14.68 -3.31 -8.90
N VAL A 26 -13.86 -2.43 -9.45
CA VAL A 26 -12.42 -2.38 -9.21
C VAL A 26 -12.10 -1.02 -8.60
N VAL A 27 -11.42 -1.00 -7.45
CA VAL A 27 -11.04 0.20 -6.71
C VAL A 27 -9.54 0.17 -6.47
N GLU A 28 -8.89 1.32 -6.54
CA GLU A 28 -7.47 1.43 -6.22
C GLU A 28 -7.25 1.28 -4.71
N ALA A 29 -6.43 0.31 -4.29
CA ALA A 29 -5.97 0.23 -2.90
C ALA A 29 -5.16 1.47 -2.48
N ALA A 30 -4.69 2.24 -3.43
CA ALA A 30 -4.05 3.54 -3.25
C ALA A 30 -4.98 4.57 -2.57
N LEU A 31 -6.30 4.51 -2.82
CA LEU A 31 -7.27 5.34 -2.10
C LEU A 31 -7.30 4.99 -0.59
N GLY A 32 -7.15 3.70 -0.25
CA GLY A 32 -6.97 3.29 1.14
C GLY A 32 -5.67 3.83 1.75
N ALA A 33 -4.62 4.02 0.95
CA ALA A 33 -3.41 4.70 1.40
C ALA A 33 -3.67 6.19 1.67
N ASP A 34 -4.38 6.89 0.80
CA ASP A 34 -4.78 8.29 1.02
C ASP A 34 -5.56 8.45 2.35
N MET A 35 -6.51 7.54 2.62
CA MET A 35 -7.28 7.54 3.88
C MET A 35 -6.38 7.34 5.11
N VAL A 36 -5.44 6.39 5.04
CA VAL A 36 -4.50 6.11 6.15
C VAL A 36 -3.56 7.27 6.39
N LEU A 37 -3.06 7.91 5.33
CA LEU A 37 -2.10 9.02 5.42
C LEU A 37 -2.61 10.19 6.26
N LEU A 38 -3.91 10.51 6.18
CA LEU A 38 -4.51 11.58 6.97
C LEU A 38 -4.49 11.28 8.47
N SER A 39 -4.77 10.04 8.85
CA SER A 39 -4.76 9.62 10.26
C SER A 39 -3.35 9.34 10.79
N GLU A 40 -2.48 8.74 9.99
CA GLU A 40 -1.10 8.40 10.39
C GLU A 40 -0.25 9.65 10.62
N ALA A 41 -0.44 10.71 9.80
CA ALA A 41 0.24 11.98 9.99
C ALA A 41 -0.14 12.65 11.32
N ARG A 42 -1.43 12.60 11.72
CA ARG A 42 -1.89 13.10 13.02
C ARG A 42 -1.32 12.29 14.17
N GLU A 43 -1.41 10.96 14.08
CA GLU A 43 -0.87 10.05 15.10
C GLU A 43 0.63 10.27 15.30
N LEU A 44 1.38 10.46 14.21
CA LEU A 44 2.81 10.76 14.28
C LEU A 44 3.09 12.07 15.00
N ALA A 45 2.36 13.14 14.67
CA ALA A 45 2.53 14.43 15.31
C ALA A 45 2.19 14.40 16.82
N GLU A 46 1.16 13.64 17.20
CA GLU A 46 0.75 13.47 18.60
C GLU A 46 1.76 12.64 19.41
N LYS A 47 2.30 11.56 18.84
CA LYS A 47 3.20 10.64 19.54
C LYS A 47 4.67 11.02 19.45
N GLY A 48 5.06 11.84 18.47
CA GLY A 48 6.43 12.25 18.23
C GLY A 48 7.35 11.18 17.62
N PHE A 49 6.95 9.91 17.63
CA PHE A 49 7.68 8.82 16.95
C PHE A 49 6.72 7.67 16.61
N LEU A 50 6.81 7.17 15.37
CA LEU A 50 6.11 5.98 14.90
C LEU A 50 6.97 5.12 13.98
N THR A 51 6.61 3.84 13.90
CA THR A 51 6.91 2.96 12.77
C THR A 51 5.65 2.72 11.95
N SER A 52 5.77 2.56 10.64
CA SER A 52 4.64 2.25 9.79
C SER A 52 3.99 0.90 10.12
N SER A 53 2.68 0.77 9.88
CA SER A 53 1.90 -0.48 10.06
C SER A 53 1.46 -1.13 8.76
N CYS A 54 1.71 -0.50 7.62
CA CYS A 54 1.20 -0.93 6.31
C CYS A 54 1.80 -2.25 5.80
N CYS A 55 3.03 -2.62 6.22
CA CYS A 55 3.70 -3.85 5.85
C CYS A 55 3.53 -4.92 6.94
N PRO A 56 2.69 -5.96 6.74
CA PRO A 56 2.46 -6.98 7.78
C PRO A 56 3.70 -7.81 8.11
N ALA A 57 4.62 -7.99 7.16
CA ALA A 57 5.90 -8.66 7.42
C ALA A 57 6.79 -7.82 8.34
N PHE A 58 6.86 -6.50 8.14
CA PHE A 58 7.59 -5.58 9.02
C PHE A 58 6.98 -5.53 10.42
N VAL A 59 5.67 -5.41 10.51
CA VAL A 59 4.96 -5.45 11.80
C VAL A 59 5.23 -6.76 12.56
N SER A 60 5.17 -7.89 11.86
CA SER A 60 5.50 -9.20 12.45
C SER A 60 6.96 -9.28 12.91
N TYR A 61 7.88 -8.67 12.14
CA TYR A 61 9.29 -8.61 12.49
C TYR A 61 9.53 -7.79 13.77
N ILE A 62 8.87 -6.62 13.90
CA ILE A 62 8.94 -5.82 15.14
C ILE A 62 8.43 -6.64 16.33
N LYS A 63 7.22 -7.20 16.22
CA LYS A 63 6.60 -7.97 17.31
C LYS A 63 7.49 -9.11 17.81
N LYS A 64 8.24 -9.77 16.91
CA LYS A 64 9.10 -10.91 17.25
C LYS A 64 10.49 -10.52 17.75
N ASN A 65 11.10 -9.48 17.19
CA ASN A 65 12.51 -9.18 17.40
C ASN A 65 12.76 -7.88 18.18
N PHE A 66 11.77 -7.00 18.27
CA PHE A 66 11.84 -5.71 18.95
C PHE A 66 10.57 -5.44 19.77
N PRO A 67 10.24 -6.31 20.76
CA PRO A 67 8.99 -6.18 21.52
C PRO A 67 8.84 -4.83 22.23
N GLN A 68 9.95 -4.18 22.60
CA GLN A 68 9.97 -2.83 23.19
C GLN A 68 9.57 -1.72 22.21
N MET A 69 9.50 -2.00 20.91
CA MET A 69 9.10 -1.06 19.87
C MET A 69 7.64 -1.24 19.43
N VAL A 70 6.92 -2.19 19.99
CA VAL A 70 5.54 -2.54 19.56
C VAL A 70 4.57 -1.39 19.81
N GLU A 71 4.73 -0.62 20.88
CA GLU A 71 3.90 0.54 21.20
C GLU A 71 4.05 1.69 20.21
N HIS A 72 5.15 1.69 19.44
CA HIS A 72 5.42 2.69 18.41
C HIS A 72 4.94 2.28 17.01
N ILE A 73 4.35 1.10 16.85
CA ILE A 73 3.71 0.73 15.58
C ILE A 73 2.47 1.61 15.41
N SER A 74 2.30 2.23 14.24
CA SER A 74 1.09 2.98 13.92
C SER A 74 -0.15 2.12 14.16
N HIS A 75 -1.18 2.70 14.78
CA HIS A 75 -2.44 2.01 15.08
C HIS A 75 -3.37 1.91 13.86
N ASN A 76 -3.00 2.55 12.76
CA ASN A 76 -3.80 2.57 11.55
C ASN A 76 -3.87 1.18 10.88
N LEU A 77 -5.00 0.90 10.28
CA LEU A 77 -5.15 -0.23 9.38
C LEU A 77 -4.21 -0.06 8.16
N SER A 78 -3.81 -1.16 7.55
CA SER A 78 -3.10 -1.07 6.28
C SER A 78 -4.01 -0.48 5.18
N PRO A 79 -3.45 0.10 4.10
CA PRO A 79 -4.24 0.58 2.96
C PRO A 79 -5.23 -0.45 2.43
N MET A 80 -4.84 -1.73 2.35
CA MET A 80 -5.73 -2.82 1.99
C MET A 80 -6.94 -2.91 2.93
N ALA A 81 -6.68 -2.98 4.22
CA ALA A 81 -7.74 -3.15 5.23
C ALA A 81 -8.63 -1.90 5.34
N MET A 82 -8.06 -0.70 5.17
CA MET A 82 -8.79 0.57 5.25
C MET A 82 -9.81 0.70 4.12
N ILE A 83 -9.40 0.52 2.86
CA ILE A 83 -10.34 0.62 1.73
C ILE A 83 -11.35 -0.53 1.75
N SER A 84 -10.95 -1.71 2.19
CA SER A 84 -11.86 -2.84 2.31
C SER A 84 -12.92 -2.63 3.37
N LYS A 85 -12.53 -2.04 4.52
CA LYS A 85 -13.48 -1.61 5.55
C LYS A 85 -14.48 -0.60 4.98
N TYR A 86 -14.00 0.44 4.30
CA TYR A 86 -14.87 1.43 3.67
C TYR A 86 -15.88 0.79 2.71
N ILE A 87 -15.42 -0.14 1.84
CA ILE A 87 -16.31 -0.85 0.91
C ILE A 87 -17.36 -1.66 1.66
N LYS A 88 -16.99 -2.38 2.71
CA LYS A 88 -17.93 -3.18 3.52
C LYS A 88 -18.96 -2.30 4.25
N ASP A 89 -18.52 -1.14 4.75
CA ASP A 89 -19.39 -0.20 5.48
C ASP A 89 -20.39 0.49 4.53
N THR A 90 -19.97 0.80 3.29
CA THR A 90 -20.82 1.51 2.30
C THR A 90 -21.60 0.58 1.38
N THR A 91 -21.19 -0.67 1.25
CA THR A 91 -21.84 -1.67 0.39
C THR A 91 -22.03 -2.97 1.17
N PRO A 92 -23.12 -3.07 1.98
CA PRO A 92 -23.40 -4.26 2.76
C PRO A 92 -23.49 -5.52 1.89
N GLY A 93 -22.82 -6.59 2.32
CA GLY A 93 -22.79 -7.86 1.58
C GLY A 93 -21.71 -7.95 0.48
N ALA A 94 -20.97 -6.88 0.21
CA ALA A 94 -19.86 -6.91 -0.73
C ALA A 94 -18.82 -7.97 -0.33
N LYS A 95 -18.31 -8.70 -1.33
CA LYS A 95 -17.14 -9.56 -1.19
C LYS A 95 -15.92 -8.82 -1.71
N VAL A 96 -14.92 -8.68 -0.85
CA VAL A 96 -13.72 -7.89 -1.14
C VAL A 96 -12.53 -8.81 -1.35
N VAL A 97 -11.94 -8.74 -2.53
CA VAL A 97 -10.71 -9.44 -2.89
C VAL A 97 -9.60 -8.41 -3.09
N PHE A 98 -8.55 -8.49 -2.31
CA PHE A 98 -7.36 -7.69 -2.54
C PHE A 98 -6.45 -8.36 -3.57
N ILE A 99 -6.03 -7.60 -4.57
CA ILE A 99 -5.09 -8.06 -5.59
C ILE A 99 -3.81 -7.23 -5.47
N GLY A 100 -2.69 -7.89 -5.21
CA GLY A 100 -1.44 -7.15 -4.95
C GLY A 100 -0.19 -8.03 -4.94
N PRO A 101 0.98 -7.42 -4.70
CA PRO A 101 2.29 -8.07 -4.85
C PRO A 101 2.70 -8.94 -3.65
N CYS A 102 1.87 -9.08 -2.63
CA CYS A 102 2.35 -9.44 -1.30
C CYS A 102 1.72 -10.72 -0.74
N THR A 103 2.55 -11.74 -0.48
CA THR A 103 2.11 -12.98 0.19
C THR A 103 1.81 -12.78 1.67
N ALA A 104 2.48 -11.82 2.35
CA ALA A 104 2.21 -11.50 3.75
C ALA A 104 0.80 -10.92 3.98
N LYS A 105 0.18 -10.35 2.95
CA LYS A 105 -1.22 -9.90 2.99
C LYS A 105 -2.20 -11.07 3.18
N LYS A 106 -1.84 -12.28 2.74
CA LYS A 106 -2.62 -13.50 3.00
C LYS A 106 -2.64 -13.87 4.49
N ALA A 107 -1.57 -13.57 5.21
CA ALA A 107 -1.53 -13.76 6.66
C ALA A 107 -2.25 -12.62 7.39
N GLU A 108 -2.17 -11.39 6.89
CA GLU A 108 -2.84 -10.23 7.49
C GLU A 108 -4.36 -10.37 7.55
N ILE A 109 -5.00 -10.98 6.56
CA ILE A 109 -6.45 -11.20 6.57
C ILE A 109 -6.92 -12.22 7.62
N LEU A 110 -6.00 -12.90 8.28
CA LEU A 110 -6.30 -13.79 9.40
C LEU A 110 -6.28 -13.04 10.75
N ASP A 111 -5.75 -11.82 10.80
CA ASP A 111 -5.80 -10.96 11.98
C ASP A 111 -7.25 -10.55 12.26
N GLU A 112 -7.70 -10.70 13.52
CA GLU A 112 -9.08 -10.40 13.93
C GLU A 112 -9.52 -8.96 13.63
N LYS A 113 -8.56 -8.02 13.53
CA LYS A 113 -8.84 -6.63 13.16
C LYS A 113 -9.09 -6.43 11.65
N VAL A 114 -8.63 -7.35 10.81
CA VAL A 114 -8.70 -7.26 9.33
C VAL A 114 -9.70 -8.24 8.74
N LYS A 115 -9.81 -9.41 9.34
CA LYS A 115 -10.66 -10.52 8.92
C LYS A 115 -12.10 -10.14 8.56
N PRO A 116 -12.78 -9.17 9.23
CA PRO A 116 -14.13 -8.78 8.84
C PRO A 116 -14.21 -8.05 7.48
N TYR A 117 -13.12 -7.49 7.01
CA TYR A 117 -13.12 -6.57 5.88
C TYR A 117 -12.63 -7.16 4.56
N VAL A 118 -11.73 -8.14 4.61
CA VAL A 118 -11.11 -8.73 3.40
C VAL A 118 -11.46 -10.20 3.31
N ASP A 119 -12.14 -10.61 2.24
CA ASP A 119 -12.57 -12.01 2.07
C ASP A 119 -11.45 -12.86 1.47
N SER A 120 -10.59 -12.31 0.60
CA SER A 120 -9.50 -13.04 -0.04
C SER A 120 -8.37 -12.13 -0.51
N VAL A 121 -7.19 -12.72 -0.73
CA VAL A 121 -6.01 -12.05 -1.29
C VAL A 121 -5.48 -12.87 -2.46
N LEU A 122 -5.29 -12.22 -3.60
CA LEU A 122 -4.61 -12.76 -4.77
C LEU A 122 -3.31 -12.01 -5.02
N THR A 123 -2.25 -12.73 -5.35
CA THR A 123 -1.02 -12.13 -5.86
C THR A 123 -1.15 -11.78 -7.34
N PHE A 124 -0.23 -10.99 -7.89
CA PHE A 124 -0.22 -10.72 -9.33
C PHE A 124 0.06 -11.97 -10.15
N GLU A 125 0.91 -12.89 -9.63
CA GLU A 125 1.15 -14.20 -10.25
C GLU A 125 -0.12 -15.04 -10.29
N GLU A 126 -0.91 -15.07 -9.20
CA GLU A 126 -2.18 -15.78 -9.15
C GLU A 126 -3.22 -15.15 -10.07
N LEU A 127 -3.24 -13.82 -10.19
CA LEU A 127 -4.11 -13.15 -11.16
C LEU A 127 -3.72 -13.49 -12.60
N GLN A 128 -2.41 -13.53 -12.91
CA GLN A 128 -1.95 -13.96 -14.23
C GLN A 128 -2.41 -15.40 -14.52
N ALA A 129 -2.24 -16.30 -13.57
CA ALA A 129 -2.69 -17.68 -13.72
C ALA A 129 -4.21 -17.79 -13.94
N LEU A 130 -5.00 -16.90 -13.33
CA LEU A 130 -6.45 -16.83 -13.60
C LEU A 130 -6.75 -16.36 -15.02
N PHE A 131 -6.04 -15.35 -15.53
CA PHE A 131 -6.19 -14.91 -16.91
C PHE A 131 -5.83 -16.04 -17.90
N ASP A 132 -4.71 -16.71 -17.67
CA ASP A 132 -4.24 -17.83 -18.50
C ASP A 132 -5.23 -19.00 -18.48
N SER A 133 -5.78 -19.34 -17.31
CA SER A 133 -6.75 -20.43 -17.15
C SER A 133 -8.08 -20.22 -17.89
N LYS A 134 -8.33 -18.99 -18.32
CA LYS A 134 -9.52 -18.57 -19.07
C LYS A 134 -9.20 -18.23 -20.52
N ASP A 135 -7.98 -18.51 -20.98
CA ASP A 135 -7.50 -18.15 -22.32
C ASP A 135 -7.77 -16.67 -22.67
N MET A 136 -7.59 -15.77 -21.68
CA MET A 136 -7.95 -14.36 -21.84
C MET A 136 -6.84 -13.60 -22.56
N GLU A 137 -7.13 -13.10 -23.75
CA GLU A 137 -6.25 -12.20 -24.50
C GLU A 137 -6.42 -10.76 -23.99
N ILE A 138 -5.69 -10.39 -22.92
CA ILE A 138 -5.82 -9.10 -22.23
C ILE A 138 -5.55 -7.93 -23.17
N THR A 139 -4.61 -8.08 -24.12
CA THR A 139 -4.22 -7.04 -25.08
C THR A 139 -5.32 -6.70 -26.08
N SER A 140 -6.29 -7.58 -26.26
CA SER A 140 -7.44 -7.38 -27.15
C SER A 140 -8.60 -6.64 -26.46
N LEU A 141 -8.58 -6.50 -25.13
CA LEU A 141 -9.66 -5.89 -24.39
C LEU A 141 -9.68 -4.36 -24.53
N ALA A 142 -10.87 -3.77 -24.48
CA ALA A 142 -11.04 -2.34 -24.41
C ALA A 142 -10.45 -1.77 -23.11
N GLU A 143 -9.99 -0.53 -23.14
CA GLU A 143 -9.45 0.14 -21.98
C GLU A 143 -10.57 0.53 -21.00
N GLY A 144 -10.47 0.10 -19.75
CA GLY A 144 -11.36 0.51 -18.65
C GLY A 144 -10.87 1.78 -17.97
N VAL A 145 -11.70 2.33 -17.09
CA VAL A 145 -11.33 3.51 -16.29
C VAL A 145 -11.05 3.07 -14.85
N LEU A 146 -9.96 3.56 -14.29
CA LEU A 146 -9.62 3.45 -12.88
C LEU A 146 -8.86 4.71 -12.46
N ASP A 147 -9.48 5.55 -11.62
CA ASP A 147 -8.89 6.76 -11.10
C ASP A 147 -9.59 7.16 -9.81
N ASN A 148 -9.13 6.60 -8.69
CA ASN A 148 -9.75 6.77 -7.40
C ASN A 148 -8.80 7.36 -6.35
N ALA A 149 -7.50 7.50 -6.65
CA ALA A 149 -6.49 7.83 -5.67
C ALA A 149 -5.61 9.00 -6.11
N SER A 150 -5.04 9.70 -5.14
CA SER A 150 -4.06 10.76 -5.39
C SER A 150 -2.73 10.23 -5.93
N TYR A 151 -1.89 11.16 -6.38
CA TYR A 151 -0.48 10.88 -6.66
C TYR A 151 0.19 10.17 -5.48
N PHE A 152 -0.02 10.69 -4.26
CA PHE A 152 0.62 10.21 -3.04
C PHE A 152 0.15 8.82 -2.63
N GLY A 153 -1.13 8.53 -2.75
CA GLY A 153 -1.66 7.18 -2.56
C GLY A 153 -1.06 6.17 -3.54
N ARG A 154 -0.87 6.56 -4.81
CA ARG A 154 -0.30 5.68 -5.83
C ARG A 154 1.18 5.38 -5.63
N ILE A 155 1.99 6.36 -5.21
CA ILE A 155 3.43 6.15 -4.95
C ILE A 155 3.73 5.43 -3.63
N PHE A 156 2.75 5.28 -2.75
CA PHE A 156 2.88 4.62 -1.45
C PHE A 156 3.48 3.20 -1.54
N ALA A 157 3.31 2.52 -2.68
CA ALA A 157 3.76 1.15 -2.87
C ALA A 157 5.28 0.99 -3.08
N ARG A 158 6.02 2.07 -3.35
CA ARG A 158 7.48 2.06 -3.48
C ARG A 158 8.16 2.45 -2.18
N CYS A 159 9.39 1.99 -1.94
CA CYS A 159 10.20 2.46 -0.82
C CYS A 159 10.40 3.98 -0.90
N GLY A 160 10.24 4.68 0.22
CA GLY A 160 10.23 6.13 0.35
C GLY A 160 8.90 6.79 -0.02
N GLY A 161 7.97 6.06 -0.64
CA GLY A 161 6.67 6.61 -1.04
C GLY A 161 5.79 6.99 0.13
N LEU A 162 5.80 6.20 1.20
CA LEU A 162 5.06 6.51 2.42
C LEU A 162 5.62 7.76 3.11
N SER A 163 6.95 7.87 3.25
CA SER A 163 7.59 9.03 3.86
C SER A 163 7.29 10.32 3.08
N ASP A 164 7.37 10.29 1.74
CA ASP A 164 6.99 11.40 0.88
C ASP A 164 5.52 11.80 1.11
N SER A 165 4.65 10.82 1.24
CA SER A 165 3.21 11.01 1.40
C SER A 165 2.83 11.51 2.80
N ILE A 166 3.51 11.06 3.86
CA ILE A 166 3.33 11.61 5.23
C ILE A 166 3.72 13.08 5.27
N LYS A 167 4.85 13.44 4.63
CA LYS A 167 5.27 14.85 4.54
C LYS A 167 4.21 15.72 3.88
N GLN A 168 3.62 15.22 2.79
CA GLN A 168 2.53 15.92 2.11
C GLN A 168 1.28 16.01 2.98
N SER A 169 0.91 14.92 3.65
CA SER A 169 -0.27 14.88 4.52
C SER A 169 -0.17 15.86 5.69
N LEU A 170 1.02 15.96 6.32
CA LEU A 170 1.29 16.99 7.35
C LEU A 170 1.06 18.40 6.80
N LYS A 171 1.57 18.68 5.59
CA LYS A 171 1.41 19.97 4.93
C LYS A 171 -0.06 20.28 4.62
N GLU A 172 -0.80 19.33 4.04
CA GLU A 172 -2.21 19.53 3.68
C GLU A 172 -3.09 19.77 4.91
N GLN A 173 -2.75 19.16 6.04
CA GLN A 173 -3.48 19.34 7.30
C GLN A 173 -2.97 20.53 8.14
N ASN A 174 -2.01 21.30 7.66
CA ASN A 174 -1.36 22.40 8.39
C ASN A 174 -0.81 21.96 9.77
N ILE A 175 -0.25 20.74 9.83
CA ILE A 175 0.39 20.21 11.04
C ILE A 175 1.87 20.60 11.01
N ASP A 176 2.28 21.41 11.99
CA ASP A 176 3.69 21.79 12.18
C ASP A 176 4.44 20.66 12.89
N PHE A 177 5.13 19.83 12.12
CA PHE A 177 5.90 18.70 12.61
C PHE A 177 7.16 18.50 11.74
N ASP A 178 8.34 18.55 12.38
CA ASP A 178 9.63 18.31 11.71
C ASP A 178 9.84 16.81 11.47
N LEU A 179 9.40 16.34 10.31
CA LEU A 179 9.52 14.92 9.91
C LEU A 179 10.97 14.54 9.63
N LYS A 180 11.52 13.65 10.44
CA LYS A 180 12.81 12.98 10.26
C LYS A 180 12.56 11.52 9.91
N GLY A 181 12.16 11.28 8.64
CA GLY A 181 11.82 9.97 8.14
C GLY A 181 13.05 9.13 7.81
N CYS A 182 12.92 7.81 8.00
CA CYS A 182 13.86 6.80 7.53
C CYS A 182 13.07 5.77 6.71
N ALA A 183 13.23 5.81 5.38
CA ALA A 183 12.68 4.80 4.49
C ALA A 183 13.64 3.60 4.42
N CYS A 184 13.19 2.45 4.88
CA CYS A 184 13.98 1.22 4.93
C CYS A 184 13.63 0.33 3.75
N ASP A 185 14.62 0.07 2.91
CA ASP A 185 14.49 -0.74 1.70
C ASP A 185 14.92 -2.19 1.94
N GLY A 186 13.96 -3.01 2.33
CA GLY A 186 14.18 -4.38 2.71
C GLY A 186 14.38 -4.59 4.21
N ILE A 187 14.27 -5.86 4.64
CA ILE A 187 14.23 -6.23 6.06
C ILE A 187 15.54 -5.92 6.82
N ASP A 188 16.69 -5.95 6.13
CA ASP A 188 17.97 -5.65 6.75
C ASP A 188 18.11 -4.18 7.13
N GLU A 189 17.66 -3.26 6.28
CA GLU A 189 17.62 -1.84 6.63
C GLU A 189 16.61 -1.57 7.74
N CYS A 190 15.45 -2.22 7.71
CA CYS A 190 14.48 -2.18 8.81
C CYS A 190 15.12 -2.58 10.14
N ARG A 191 15.89 -3.68 10.15
CA ARG A 191 16.60 -4.16 11.33
C ARG A 191 17.59 -3.13 11.86
N ILE A 192 18.37 -2.52 10.96
CA ILE A 192 19.38 -1.51 11.33
C ILE A 192 18.69 -0.26 11.92
N ALA A 193 17.63 0.23 11.28
CA ALA A 193 16.89 1.40 11.75
C ALA A 193 16.26 1.16 13.14
N LEU A 194 15.59 0.03 13.33
CA LEU A 194 15.00 -0.37 14.60
C LEU A 194 16.06 -0.51 15.70
N LEU A 195 17.21 -1.13 15.39
CA LEU A 195 18.30 -1.33 16.34
C LEU A 195 18.90 0.01 16.78
N LYS A 196 19.13 0.94 15.84
CA LYS A 196 19.64 2.28 16.16
C LYS A 196 18.64 3.05 17.04
N LYS A 197 17.35 3.00 16.68
CA LYS A 197 16.30 3.71 17.42
C LYS A 197 16.11 3.14 18.83
N SER A 198 16.08 1.82 18.99
CA SER A 198 15.94 1.16 20.29
C SER A 198 17.10 1.44 21.27
N LYS A 199 18.25 1.85 20.75
CA LYS A 199 19.44 2.24 21.53
C LYS A 199 19.60 3.75 21.68
N ASN A 200 18.62 4.57 21.25
CA ASN A 200 18.69 6.03 21.21
C ASN A 200 19.88 6.57 20.41
N LEU A 201 20.28 5.85 19.35
CA LEU A 201 21.39 6.23 18.45
C LEU A 201 20.88 6.91 17.15
N SER A 202 19.62 7.32 17.11
CA SER A 202 19.01 7.94 15.94
C SER A 202 17.95 8.95 16.39
N ASP A 203 17.95 10.13 15.76
CA ASP A 203 16.96 11.19 15.95
C ASP A 203 15.74 11.06 15.01
N VAL A 204 15.69 9.99 14.21
CA VAL A 204 14.56 9.63 13.33
C VAL A 204 13.27 9.55 14.15
N ASN A 205 12.21 10.19 13.64
CA ASN A 205 10.89 10.17 14.27
C ASN A 205 9.81 9.42 13.46
N PHE A 206 10.16 8.92 12.27
CA PHE A 206 9.30 8.04 11.49
C PHE A 206 10.13 6.96 10.77
N ILE A 207 9.83 5.68 11.01
CA ILE A 207 10.45 4.57 10.30
C ILE A 207 9.42 3.97 9.33
N GLU A 208 9.62 4.22 8.03
CA GLU A 208 8.91 3.51 6.97
C GLU A 208 9.58 2.16 6.77
N GLY A 209 8.93 1.09 7.21
CA GLY A 209 9.47 -0.27 7.11
C GLY A 209 8.86 -1.05 5.95
N MET A 210 9.66 -1.31 4.93
CA MET A 210 9.31 -2.19 3.80
C MET A 210 10.18 -3.45 3.85
N ALA A 211 9.56 -4.61 4.11
CA ALA A 211 10.30 -5.86 4.24
C ALA A 211 10.90 -6.36 2.91
N CYS A 212 10.32 -5.97 1.79
CA CYS A 212 10.81 -6.28 0.44
C CYS A 212 11.67 -5.14 -0.10
N THR A 213 12.75 -5.48 -0.80
CA THR A 213 13.59 -4.50 -1.51
C THR A 213 12.79 -3.82 -2.64
N GLY A 214 12.85 -2.50 -2.72
CA GLY A 214 12.02 -1.68 -3.60
C GLY A 214 10.66 -1.34 -3.01
N GLY A 215 10.31 -1.83 -1.82
CA GLY A 215 8.98 -1.74 -1.23
C GLY A 215 8.03 -2.80 -1.78
N CYS A 216 6.73 -2.52 -1.81
CA CYS A 216 5.72 -3.49 -2.29
C CYS A 216 5.93 -3.90 -3.75
N ILE A 217 6.53 -3.04 -4.58
CA ILE A 217 6.83 -3.33 -5.99
C ILE A 217 7.93 -4.37 -6.21
N GLY A 218 8.63 -4.77 -5.14
CA GLY A 218 9.55 -5.90 -5.09
C GLY A 218 9.01 -7.10 -4.32
N GLY A 219 7.70 -7.13 -4.07
CA GLY A 219 7.04 -8.19 -3.30
C GLY A 219 7.09 -9.57 -3.95
N ALA A 220 6.97 -10.61 -3.14
CA ALA A 220 7.11 -12.00 -3.56
C ALA A 220 6.06 -12.49 -4.56
N GLY A 221 4.92 -11.80 -4.69
CA GLY A 221 3.88 -12.12 -5.67
C GLY A 221 3.86 -11.19 -6.88
N CYS A 222 4.98 -10.50 -7.15
CA CYS A 222 5.18 -9.69 -8.35
C CYS A 222 5.53 -10.55 -9.57
N LEU A 223 5.04 -10.14 -10.75
CA LEU A 223 5.41 -10.73 -12.04
C LEU A 223 6.78 -10.24 -12.50
N THR A 224 7.13 -9.00 -12.16
CA THR A 224 8.39 -8.37 -12.55
C THR A 224 9.06 -7.71 -11.35
N HIS A 225 10.39 -7.76 -11.33
CA HIS A 225 11.23 -7.13 -10.31
C HIS A 225 12.25 -6.20 -10.99
N GLY A 226 12.78 -5.25 -10.25
CA GLY A 226 13.84 -4.37 -10.70
C GLY A 226 13.50 -2.87 -10.58
N GLU A 227 14.52 -2.05 -10.82
CA GLU A 227 14.46 -0.58 -10.63
C GLU A 227 13.43 0.12 -11.51
N LYS A 228 13.13 -0.43 -12.69
CA LYS A 228 12.13 0.11 -13.61
C LYS A 228 10.73 0.21 -12.99
N ASN A 229 10.40 -0.69 -12.04
CA ASN A 229 9.09 -0.70 -11.38
C ASN A 229 8.81 0.60 -10.63
N LYS A 230 9.83 1.22 -10.04
CA LYS A 230 9.71 2.52 -9.36
C LYS A 230 9.29 3.63 -10.33
N ALA A 231 9.98 3.70 -11.47
CA ALA A 231 9.67 4.70 -12.50
C ALA A 231 8.24 4.56 -13.06
N GLU A 232 7.77 3.32 -13.26
CA GLU A 232 6.41 3.04 -13.72
C GLU A 232 5.35 3.42 -12.68
N VAL A 233 5.62 3.18 -11.39
CA VAL A 233 4.72 3.62 -10.31
C VAL A 233 4.67 5.13 -10.21
N ASP A 234 5.81 5.82 -10.27
CA ASP A 234 5.87 7.28 -10.25
C ASP A 234 5.18 7.90 -11.49
N LYS A 235 5.32 7.27 -12.66
CA LYS A 235 4.62 7.66 -13.89
C LYS A 235 3.11 7.55 -13.70
N TYR A 236 2.62 6.40 -13.25
CA TYR A 236 1.20 6.19 -12.96
C TYR A 236 0.69 7.13 -11.86
N GLY A 237 1.51 7.44 -10.86
CA GLY A 237 1.19 8.44 -9.85
C GLY A 237 0.87 9.80 -10.49
N ARG A 238 1.70 10.26 -11.42
CA ARG A 238 1.48 11.55 -12.11
C ARG A 238 0.21 11.60 -12.97
N GLU A 239 -0.32 10.46 -13.38
CA GLU A 239 -1.59 10.37 -14.14
C GLU A 239 -2.83 10.56 -13.26
N ALA A 240 -2.70 10.59 -11.93
CA ALA A 240 -3.83 10.82 -11.02
C ALA A 240 -4.53 12.16 -11.34
N LEU A 241 -5.85 12.16 -11.36
CA LEU A 241 -6.64 13.39 -11.50
C LEU A 241 -6.53 14.21 -10.22
N GLU A 242 -6.72 13.57 -9.07
CA GLU A 242 -6.58 14.21 -7.78
C GLU A 242 -5.09 14.39 -7.41
N LYS A 243 -4.70 15.63 -7.16
CA LYS A 243 -3.30 15.99 -6.89
C LYS A 243 -2.97 16.00 -5.40
N THR A 244 -3.98 16.08 -4.56
CA THR A 244 -3.83 16.08 -3.10
C THR A 244 -4.47 14.85 -2.49
N ILE A 245 -3.98 14.47 -1.30
CA ILE A 245 -4.53 13.37 -0.50
C ILE A 245 -5.95 13.74 -0.06
N THR A 246 -6.13 14.98 0.39
CA THR A 246 -7.41 15.49 0.88
C THR A 246 -8.48 15.48 -0.20
N ASP A 247 -8.15 15.89 -1.44
CA ASP A 247 -9.12 15.90 -2.55
C ASP A 247 -9.57 14.47 -2.88
N ALA A 248 -8.62 13.52 -2.98
CA ALA A 248 -8.95 12.13 -3.27
C ALA A 248 -9.89 11.52 -2.21
N VAL A 249 -9.66 11.80 -0.92
CA VAL A 249 -10.50 11.29 0.18
C VAL A 249 -11.84 12.03 0.23
N SER A 250 -11.92 13.29 -0.17
CA SER A 250 -13.17 14.06 -0.16
C SER A 250 -14.22 13.56 -1.16
N LEU A 251 -13.82 12.72 -2.11
CA LEU A 251 -14.74 12.09 -3.09
C LEU A 251 -15.49 10.87 -2.53
N LEU A 252 -15.15 10.40 -1.32
CA LEU A 252 -15.81 9.29 -0.63
C LEU A 252 -17.05 9.74 0.13
#